data_9b7ea8c51b9fc71f4d2a2714ffed85d3
#
_entry.id   9b7ea8c51b9fc71f4d2a2714ffed85d3
#
_cell.length_a   1.000
_cell.length_b   1.000
_cell.length_c   1.000
_cell.angle_alpha   90.00
_cell.angle_beta   90.00
_cell.angle_gamma   90.00
#
_symmetry.space_group_name_H-M   'P 1'
#
loop_
_entity.id
_entity.type
_entity.pdbx_description
1 polymer ?
#
loop_
_entity_poly.entity_id
_entity_poly.type
_entity_poly.pdbx_seq_one_letter_code
_entity_poly.pdbx_strand_id
1 'polypeptide(L)'
;MRAAVLREYNADLSIEEVPDPVCPEDGVVLKVLACGVCRSDWHGWTGEHPRVKPGQIGGHEYCGEVVEAGPRARHREGERLVAPFILACGACPTCQSGQGHTCPNQRLPGFIEPGAFAEYVAVPFDHNLAVLPASLTPTVAAGLGCRVTTAWHALTGRASVQAGEWLAVHGTGGIGLAAVILGRALGARVIAVDIVPEKLALALSLGAEAAVDAREGTTAATIRDLTGGGAHVSVEALGIAATTNASIECLRPLGRHVQVGMPVGHTARMEINMNAVYMGNLAVYGTRGMPSWRYPSLLSLIEAGRIDMSPMIAREIALSQTGSELAAFNGPTPPGVAVITDFLN
;
A
#
# COMPACT_ATOMS: atom_id res chain seq x y z
N MET A 1 3.32 24.57 -11.54
CA MET A 1 3.36 23.14 -11.86
C MET A 1 1.99 22.62 -12.26
N ARG A 2 1.93 21.59 -13.10
CA ARG A 2 0.67 20.89 -13.40
C ARG A 2 0.31 19.92 -12.29
N ALA A 3 -0.98 19.83 -11.97
CA ALA A 3 -1.51 18.92 -10.97
C ALA A 3 -2.93 18.45 -11.30
N ALA A 4 -3.28 17.25 -10.87
CA ALA A 4 -4.65 16.73 -10.91
C ALA A 4 -5.34 17.02 -9.57
N VAL A 5 -6.28 17.97 -9.60
CA VAL A 5 -6.94 18.54 -8.43
C VAL A 5 -8.35 17.95 -8.26
N LEU A 6 -8.68 17.47 -7.07
CA LEU A 6 -10.03 17.07 -6.71
C LEU A 6 -10.91 18.31 -6.51
N ARG A 7 -11.82 18.62 -7.43
CA ARG A 7 -12.76 19.75 -7.29
C ARG A 7 -14.11 19.33 -6.73
N GLU A 8 -14.54 18.13 -7.08
CA GLU A 8 -15.79 17.54 -6.63
C GLU A 8 -15.62 16.04 -6.42
N TYR A 9 -16.28 15.49 -5.40
CA TYR A 9 -16.23 14.05 -5.16
C TYR A 9 -16.94 13.27 -6.28
N ASN A 10 -16.39 12.12 -6.65
CA ASN A 10 -16.89 11.25 -7.70
C ASN A 10 -16.93 11.87 -9.12
N ALA A 11 -16.24 13.00 -9.33
CA ALA A 11 -16.08 13.65 -10.62
C ALA A 11 -14.63 13.47 -11.13
N ASP A 12 -14.40 13.76 -12.42
CA ASP A 12 -13.05 13.76 -12.97
C ASP A 12 -12.17 14.76 -12.24
N LEU A 13 -10.88 14.42 -12.14
CA LEU A 13 -9.89 15.35 -11.61
C LEU A 13 -9.60 16.47 -12.61
N SER A 14 -9.55 17.69 -12.11
CA SER A 14 -9.21 18.86 -12.94
C SER A 14 -7.69 18.96 -13.08
N ILE A 15 -7.19 18.97 -14.32
CA ILE A 15 -5.77 19.21 -14.59
C ILE A 15 -5.56 20.72 -14.64
N GLU A 16 -4.75 21.23 -13.73
CA GLU A 16 -4.59 22.67 -13.50
C GLU A 16 -3.12 23.07 -13.35
N GLU A 17 -2.82 24.31 -13.71
CA GLU A 17 -1.59 24.98 -13.29
C GLU A 17 -1.78 25.54 -11.88
N VAL A 18 -0.96 25.06 -10.95
CA VAL A 18 -0.95 25.49 -9.55
C VAL A 18 0.44 26.00 -9.17
N PRO A 19 0.59 26.81 -8.11
CA PRO A 19 1.91 27.22 -7.63
C PRO A 19 2.81 26.01 -7.31
N ASP A 20 4.10 26.15 -7.56
CA ASP A 20 5.09 25.16 -7.15
C ASP A 20 5.14 25.03 -5.62
N PRO A 21 5.42 23.85 -5.08
CA PRO A 21 5.53 23.66 -3.64
C PRO A 21 6.73 24.42 -3.07
N VAL A 22 6.55 25.03 -1.90
CA VAL A 22 7.64 25.67 -1.17
C VAL A 22 8.49 24.61 -0.48
N CYS A 23 9.82 24.70 -0.63
CA CYS A 23 10.74 23.75 -0.01
C CYS A 23 10.73 23.89 1.52
N PRO A 24 10.45 22.79 2.27
CA PRO A 24 10.49 22.81 3.72
C PRO A 24 11.92 22.90 4.26
N GLU A 25 12.13 23.59 5.39
CA GLU A 25 13.47 23.73 5.99
C GLU A 25 14.15 22.40 6.34
N ASP A 26 13.38 21.40 6.83
CA ASP A 26 13.85 20.05 7.19
C ASP A 26 13.51 19.01 6.14
N GLY A 27 13.23 19.44 4.91
CA GLY A 27 12.71 18.58 3.87
C GLY A 27 13.25 18.90 2.48
N VAL A 28 12.59 18.35 1.49
CA VAL A 28 12.98 18.48 0.08
C VAL A 28 11.75 18.71 -0.79
N VAL A 29 11.96 19.25 -1.98
CA VAL A 29 11.02 19.18 -3.09
C VAL A 29 11.51 18.09 -4.05
N LEU A 30 10.61 17.16 -4.38
CA LEU A 30 10.87 16.13 -5.38
C LEU A 30 10.15 16.49 -6.68
N LYS A 31 10.88 16.40 -7.80
CA LYS A 31 10.28 16.20 -9.11
C LYS A 31 9.75 14.77 -9.13
N VAL A 32 8.46 14.61 -9.30
CA VAL A 32 7.83 13.28 -9.30
C VAL A 32 8.23 12.53 -10.56
N LEU A 33 8.83 11.36 -10.40
CA LEU A 33 9.22 10.48 -11.50
C LEU A 33 8.16 9.42 -11.78
N ALA A 34 7.45 8.98 -10.74
CA ALA A 34 6.32 8.07 -10.86
C ALA A 34 5.42 8.17 -9.64
N CYS A 35 4.11 7.98 -9.84
CA CYS A 35 3.12 7.93 -8.77
C CYS A 35 2.10 6.81 -9.01
N GLY A 36 1.95 5.88 -8.08
CA GLY A 36 0.97 4.80 -8.15
C GLY A 36 -0.44 5.30 -7.82
N VAL A 37 -1.45 4.79 -8.53
CA VAL A 37 -2.86 5.04 -8.20
C VAL A 37 -3.36 3.93 -7.27
N CYS A 38 -3.85 4.30 -6.09
CA CYS A 38 -4.19 3.38 -5.02
C CYS A 38 -5.68 3.43 -4.65
N ARG A 39 -6.21 2.34 -4.10
CA ARG A 39 -7.57 2.32 -3.53
C ARG A 39 -7.77 3.37 -2.43
N SER A 40 -6.71 3.74 -1.72
CA SER A 40 -6.80 4.80 -0.70
C SER A 40 -7.02 6.19 -1.31
N ASP A 41 -6.49 6.46 -2.52
CA ASP A 41 -6.80 7.69 -3.26
C ASP A 41 -8.28 7.70 -3.70
N TRP A 42 -8.81 6.53 -4.10
CA TRP A 42 -10.22 6.39 -4.42
C TRP A 42 -11.12 6.70 -3.21
N HIS A 43 -10.77 6.24 -1.99
CA HIS A 43 -11.52 6.62 -0.78
C HIS A 43 -11.49 8.15 -0.53
N GLY A 44 -10.42 8.82 -0.94
CA GLY A 44 -10.34 10.29 -0.95
C GLY A 44 -11.25 10.91 -2.01
N TRP A 45 -11.19 10.37 -3.23
CA TRP A 45 -11.96 10.81 -4.38
C TRP A 45 -13.47 10.65 -4.20
N THR A 46 -13.92 9.58 -3.52
CA THR A 46 -15.35 9.36 -3.18
C THR A 46 -15.85 10.18 -1.99
N GLY A 47 -14.93 10.81 -1.21
CA GLY A 47 -15.27 11.52 0.02
C GLY A 47 -15.42 10.63 1.25
N GLU A 48 -15.15 9.34 1.14
CA GLU A 48 -15.17 8.40 2.28
C GLU A 48 -14.00 8.65 3.25
N HIS A 49 -12.85 9.14 2.74
CA HIS A 49 -11.70 9.44 3.57
C HIS A 49 -11.88 10.79 4.28
N PRO A 50 -11.96 10.84 5.63
CA PRO A 50 -12.43 12.03 6.36
C PRO A 50 -11.51 13.26 6.25
N ARG A 51 -10.25 13.07 5.83
CA ARG A 51 -9.24 14.13 5.74
C ARG A 51 -9.12 14.74 4.35
N VAL A 52 -9.63 14.07 3.30
CA VAL A 52 -9.57 14.57 1.93
C VAL A 52 -10.76 15.48 1.68
N LYS A 53 -10.51 16.64 1.09
CA LYS A 53 -11.52 17.66 0.77
C LYS A 53 -11.33 18.15 -0.66
N PRO A 54 -12.37 18.68 -1.31
CA PRO A 54 -12.22 19.41 -2.56
C PRO A 54 -11.13 20.49 -2.46
N GLY A 55 -10.31 20.60 -3.51
CA GLY A 55 -9.09 21.39 -3.53
C GLY A 55 -7.81 20.57 -3.30
N GLN A 56 -7.93 19.31 -2.87
CA GLN A 56 -6.80 18.43 -2.60
C GLN A 56 -6.15 17.92 -3.90
N ILE A 57 -4.82 17.85 -3.90
CA ILE A 57 -4.03 17.07 -4.85
C ILE A 57 -3.75 15.72 -4.19
N GLY A 58 -4.25 14.63 -4.78
CA GLY A 58 -4.05 13.26 -4.32
C GLY A 58 -2.65 12.71 -4.63
N GLY A 59 -2.48 11.40 -4.54
CA GLY A 59 -1.21 10.71 -4.85
C GLY A 59 -0.28 10.62 -3.65
N HIS A 60 -0.22 9.43 -3.05
CA HIS A 60 0.57 9.15 -1.85
C HIS A 60 1.59 8.02 -2.03
N GLU A 61 1.66 7.41 -3.22
CA GLU A 61 2.61 6.36 -3.58
C GLU A 61 3.58 6.86 -4.64
N TYR A 62 4.66 7.51 -4.26
CA TYR A 62 5.52 8.17 -5.22
C TYR A 62 7.02 7.97 -4.96
N CYS A 63 7.77 8.15 -6.01
CA CYS A 63 9.20 8.39 -5.98
C CYS A 63 9.55 9.60 -6.84
N GLY A 64 10.68 10.21 -6.57
CA GLY A 64 11.09 11.42 -7.28
C GLY A 64 12.58 11.69 -7.16
N GLU A 65 13.04 12.69 -7.88
CA GLU A 65 14.38 13.23 -7.81
C GLU A 65 14.35 14.56 -7.04
N VAL A 66 15.28 14.76 -6.13
CA VAL A 66 15.39 16.01 -5.36
C VAL A 66 15.79 17.14 -6.31
N VAL A 67 14.95 18.17 -6.40
CA VAL A 67 15.20 19.38 -7.17
C VAL A 67 15.48 20.60 -6.29
N GLU A 68 15.09 20.55 -5.02
CA GLU A 68 15.39 21.55 -4.03
C GLU A 68 15.50 20.91 -2.65
N ALA A 69 16.52 21.28 -1.87
CA ALA A 69 16.74 20.76 -0.53
C ALA A 69 16.77 21.93 0.47
N GLY A 70 15.99 21.80 1.53
CA GLY A 70 15.99 22.76 2.63
C GLY A 70 17.34 22.82 3.36
N PRO A 71 17.61 23.91 4.08
CA PRO A 71 18.94 24.14 4.71
C PRO A 71 19.31 23.09 5.75
N ARG A 72 18.33 22.36 6.32
CA ARG A 72 18.55 21.28 7.28
C ARG A 72 18.28 19.89 6.72
N ALA A 73 18.01 19.80 5.41
CA ALA A 73 17.77 18.53 4.76
C ALA A 73 19.02 17.64 4.74
N ARG A 74 18.82 16.33 4.87
CA ARG A 74 19.87 15.31 4.78
C ARG A 74 20.19 14.94 3.34
N HIS A 75 19.17 14.94 2.49
CA HIS A 75 19.27 14.63 1.07
C HIS A 75 19.68 15.84 0.24
N ARG A 76 20.20 15.59 -0.97
CA ARG A 76 20.74 16.61 -1.86
C ARG A 76 20.11 16.51 -3.25
N GLU A 77 20.16 17.61 -4.00
CA GLU A 77 19.71 17.67 -5.39
C GLU A 77 20.31 16.55 -6.24
N GLY A 78 19.50 15.98 -7.11
CA GLY A 78 19.85 14.86 -7.98
C GLY A 78 19.68 13.46 -7.32
N GLU A 79 19.48 13.36 -6.00
CA GLU A 79 19.20 12.06 -5.36
C GLU A 79 17.79 11.57 -5.74
N ARG A 80 17.70 10.29 -6.09
CA ARG A 80 16.41 9.62 -6.35
C ARG A 80 15.93 8.94 -5.10
N LEU A 81 14.72 9.31 -4.66
CA LEU A 81 14.17 8.94 -3.36
C LEU A 81 12.77 8.33 -3.50
N VAL A 82 12.43 7.43 -2.57
CA VAL A 82 11.05 7.01 -2.32
C VAL A 82 10.58 7.53 -0.98
N ALA A 83 9.33 7.98 -0.93
CA ALA A 83 8.68 8.45 0.29
C ALA A 83 7.66 7.43 0.80
N PRO A 84 7.66 7.09 2.10
CA PRO A 84 6.50 6.42 2.69
C PRO A 84 5.34 7.42 2.74
N PHE A 85 4.10 6.93 2.57
CA PHE A 85 2.93 7.81 2.66
C PHE A 85 2.71 8.39 4.07
N ILE A 86 3.35 7.84 5.09
CA ILE A 86 3.36 8.36 6.46
C ILE A 86 4.71 8.97 6.75
N LEU A 87 4.75 10.29 6.80
CA LEU A 87 5.95 11.04 7.19
C LEU A 87 5.90 11.31 8.69
N ALA A 88 6.73 10.61 9.42
CA ALA A 88 6.84 10.71 10.88
C ALA A 88 7.60 11.96 11.29
N CYS A 89 7.25 12.61 12.40
CA CYS A 89 7.96 13.82 12.87
C CYS A 89 9.37 13.54 13.40
N GLY A 90 9.73 12.29 13.69
CA GLY A 90 11.06 11.90 14.21
C GLY A 90 11.32 12.23 15.68
N ALA A 91 10.56 13.13 16.30
CA ALA A 91 10.89 13.68 17.62
C ALA A 91 9.98 13.17 18.77
N CYS A 92 8.75 12.71 18.48
CA CYS A 92 7.85 12.24 19.53
C CYS A 92 8.26 10.86 20.10
N PRO A 93 7.77 10.50 21.30
CA PRO A 93 8.11 9.20 21.92
C PRO A 93 7.83 7.99 21.02
N THR A 94 6.74 8.02 20.24
CA THR A 94 6.39 6.96 19.28
C THR A 94 7.45 6.84 18.18
N CYS A 95 7.94 7.96 17.65
CA CYS A 95 9.02 7.95 16.66
C CYS A 95 10.33 7.43 17.26
N GLN A 96 10.68 7.87 18.47
CA GLN A 96 11.90 7.47 19.16
C GLN A 96 11.89 5.98 19.56
N SER A 97 10.70 5.37 19.75
CA SER A 97 10.57 3.91 19.94
C SER A 97 10.63 3.11 18.63
N GLY A 98 10.93 3.76 17.50
CA GLY A 98 11.00 3.10 16.19
C GLY A 98 9.64 2.84 15.51
N GLN A 99 8.54 3.38 16.04
CA GLN A 99 7.17 3.16 15.54
C GLN A 99 6.63 4.38 14.78
N GLY A 100 7.47 5.06 14.01
CA GLY A 100 7.13 6.31 13.30
C GLY A 100 5.87 6.21 12.41
N HIS A 101 5.56 5.05 11.86
CA HIS A 101 4.33 4.83 11.07
C HIS A 101 3.02 5.02 11.86
N THR A 102 3.09 5.11 13.19
CA THR A 102 1.97 5.43 14.09
C THR A 102 2.15 6.79 14.77
N CYS A 103 3.00 7.66 14.24
CA CYS A 103 3.28 8.99 14.77
C CYS A 103 1.98 9.82 14.92
N PRO A 104 1.70 10.40 16.09
CA PRO A 104 0.52 11.27 16.24
C PRO A 104 0.64 12.59 15.45
N ASN A 105 1.86 13.03 15.16
CA ASN A 105 2.16 14.25 14.40
C ASN A 105 2.56 13.93 12.95
N GLN A 106 2.03 12.84 12.40
CA GLN A 106 2.33 12.42 11.03
C GLN A 106 1.84 13.42 9.99
N ARG A 107 2.60 13.59 8.91
CA ARG A 107 2.19 14.28 7.70
C ARG A 107 1.85 13.24 6.63
N LEU A 108 0.85 13.52 5.83
CA LEU A 108 0.29 12.56 4.87
C LEU A 108 0.10 13.26 3.51
N PRO A 109 1.13 13.33 2.66
CA PRO A 109 0.97 13.81 1.29
C PRO A 109 -0.12 13.02 0.56
N GLY A 110 -0.95 13.72 -0.21
CA GLY A 110 -2.10 13.14 -0.90
C GLY A 110 -3.39 13.05 -0.07
N PHE A 111 -3.31 13.23 1.28
CA PHE A 111 -4.49 13.17 2.17
C PHE A 111 -4.68 14.43 3.00
N ILE A 112 -3.62 14.99 3.55
CA ILE A 112 -3.63 16.21 4.37
C ILE A 112 -2.92 17.33 3.64
N GLU A 113 -1.73 17.06 3.14
CA GLU A 113 -0.95 17.96 2.30
C GLU A 113 -1.13 17.59 0.84
N PRO A 114 -0.81 18.51 -0.10
CA PRO A 114 -0.74 18.19 -1.52
C PRO A 114 0.15 16.98 -1.78
N GLY A 115 -0.34 16.06 -2.60
CA GLY A 115 0.35 14.83 -2.98
C GLY A 115 1.01 14.89 -4.34
N ALA A 116 1.32 13.72 -4.87
CA ALA A 116 2.14 13.53 -6.06
C ALA A 116 1.33 13.25 -7.34
N PHE A 117 0.03 13.52 -7.37
CA PHE A 117 -0.68 13.69 -8.63
C PHE A 117 -0.35 15.07 -9.21
N ALA A 118 0.94 15.37 -9.29
CA ALA A 118 1.52 16.63 -9.72
C ALA A 118 2.97 16.44 -10.17
N GLU A 119 3.53 17.41 -10.90
CA GLU A 119 4.93 17.39 -11.32
C GLU A 119 5.93 17.42 -10.15
N TYR A 120 5.56 18.10 -9.06
CA TYR A 120 6.41 18.26 -7.88
C TYR A 120 5.63 18.03 -6.60
N VAL A 121 6.33 17.54 -5.57
CA VAL A 121 5.77 17.33 -4.23
C VAL A 121 6.78 17.76 -3.16
N ALA A 122 6.31 18.51 -2.14
CA ALA A 122 7.11 18.83 -0.96
C ALA A 122 7.06 17.68 0.06
N VAL A 123 8.21 17.30 0.57
CA VAL A 123 8.34 16.28 1.63
C VAL A 123 8.93 16.95 2.87
N PRO A 124 8.11 17.24 3.90
CA PRO A 124 8.50 18.08 5.02
C PRO A 124 9.49 17.44 6.01
N PHE A 125 9.65 16.11 5.97
CA PHE A 125 10.54 15.38 6.88
C PHE A 125 11.37 14.37 6.11
N ASP A 126 12.50 14.82 5.57
CA ASP A 126 13.33 14.04 4.65
C ASP A 126 13.97 12.78 5.29
N HIS A 127 14.07 12.74 6.61
CA HIS A 127 14.56 11.55 7.34
C HIS A 127 13.67 10.30 7.17
N ASN A 128 12.46 10.47 6.62
CA ASN A 128 11.59 9.34 6.27
C ASN A 128 11.91 8.74 4.90
N LEU A 129 12.63 9.47 4.06
CA LEU A 129 12.93 9.06 2.69
C LEU A 129 14.02 7.98 2.65
N ALA A 130 13.98 7.17 1.59
CA ALA A 130 15.02 6.21 1.31
C ALA A 130 15.58 6.43 -0.09
N VAL A 131 16.91 6.34 -0.21
CA VAL A 131 17.59 6.41 -1.50
C VAL A 131 17.26 5.17 -2.31
N LEU A 132 16.86 5.37 -3.56
CA LEU A 132 16.55 4.29 -4.47
C LEU A 132 17.83 3.67 -5.06
N PRO A 133 17.97 2.34 -5.10
CA PRO A 133 18.99 1.67 -5.88
C PRO A 133 18.92 2.09 -7.34
N ALA A 134 20.07 2.27 -7.99
CA ALA A 134 20.15 2.68 -9.40
C ALA A 134 19.44 1.69 -10.35
N SER A 135 19.39 0.42 -9.97
CA SER A 135 18.72 -0.66 -10.72
C SER A 135 17.19 -0.59 -10.65
N LEU A 136 16.61 0.13 -9.70
CA LEU A 136 15.15 0.17 -9.51
C LEU A 136 14.54 1.28 -10.39
N THR A 137 13.59 0.89 -11.26
CA THR A 137 12.87 1.85 -12.09
C THR A 137 11.90 2.69 -11.25
N PRO A 138 11.64 3.96 -11.63
CA PRO A 138 10.66 4.79 -10.94
C PRO A 138 9.27 4.16 -10.85
N THR A 139 8.82 3.49 -11.92
CA THR A 139 7.52 2.83 -11.99
C THR A 139 7.35 1.79 -10.89
N VAL A 140 8.37 0.96 -10.65
CA VAL A 140 8.35 -0.04 -9.57
C VAL A 140 8.52 0.64 -8.20
N ALA A 141 9.40 1.64 -8.13
CA ALA A 141 9.69 2.35 -6.89
C ALA A 141 8.46 3.08 -6.31
N ALA A 142 7.56 3.60 -7.15
CA ALA A 142 6.35 4.27 -6.70
C ALA A 142 5.52 3.39 -5.74
N GLY A 143 5.34 2.11 -6.07
CA GLY A 143 4.61 1.16 -5.23
C GLY A 143 5.21 0.91 -3.84
N LEU A 144 6.48 1.25 -3.63
CA LEU A 144 7.15 1.15 -2.33
C LEU A 144 6.68 2.23 -1.32
N GLY A 145 5.95 3.25 -1.76
CA GLY A 145 5.44 4.30 -0.87
C GLY A 145 4.35 3.83 0.08
N CYS A 146 3.49 2.90 -0.36
CA CYS A 146 2.35 2.44 0.45
C CYS A 146 2.17 0.92 0.41
N ARG A 147 1.73 0.36 -0.75
CA ARG A 147 1.25 -1.03 -0.81
C ARG A 147 2.31 -2.07 -0.49
N VAL A 148 3.51 -1.92 -1.03
CA VAL A 148 4.61 -2.88 -0.81
C VAL A 148 5.13 -2.80 0.62
N THR A 149 5.39 -1.61 1.13
CA THR A 149 5.88 -1.40 2.50
C THR A 149 4.84 -1.82 3.54
N THR A 150 3.55 -1.56 3.29
CA THR A 150 2.48 -2.01 4.20
C THR A 150 2.38 -3.54 4.21
N ALA A 151 2.43 -4.20 3.06
CA ALA A 151 2.45 -5.66 2.98
C ALA A 151 3.72 -6.24 3.64
N TRP A 152 4.90 -5.65 3.39
CA TRP A 152 6.14 -6.04 4.05
C TRP A 152 6.04 -5.97 5.57
N HIS A 153 5.49 -4.87 6.08
CA HIS A 153 5.31 -4.70 7.53
C HIS A 153 4.24 -5.65 8.09
N ALA A 154 3.16 -5.90 7.37
CA ALA A 154 2.16 -6.89 7.75
C ALA A 154 2.80 -8.27 7.97
N LEU A 155 3.63 -8.72 7.01
CA LEU A 155 4.23 -10.06 7.02
C LEU A 155 5.40 -10.17 8.00
N THR A 156 6.30 -9.19 8.04
CA THR A 156 7.55 -9.27 8.80
C THR A 156 7.52 -8.56 10.15
N GLY A 157 6.70 -7.51 10.28
CA GLY A 157 6.61 -6.69 11.48
C GLY A 157 5.44 -7.04 12.39
N ARG A 158 4.34 -7.57 11.83
CA ARG A 158 3.14 -7.92 12.61
C ARG A 158 2.96 -9.43 12.74
N ALA A 159 2.87 -10.13 11.62
CA ALA A 159 2.65 -11.58 11.62
C ALA A 159 3.93 -12.40 11.86
N SER A 160 5.11 -11.85 11.60
CA SER A 160 6.39 -12.56 11.70
C SER A 160 6.35 -13.90 10.94
N VAL A 161 5.96 -13.83 9.66
CA VAL A 161 5.82 -14.99 8.78
C VAL A 161 7.12 -15.77 8.71
N GLN A 162 7.02 -17.11 8.84
CA GLN A 162 8.16 -18.02 8.76
C GLN A 162 8.11 -18.86 7.47
N ALA A 163 9.26 -19.29 7.00
CA ALA A 163 9.34 -20.20 5.86
C ALA A 163 8.57 -21.51 6.14
N GLY A 164 7.84 -21.99 5.13
CA GLY A 164 6.99 -23.16 5.21
C GLY A 164 5.60 -22.94 5.82
N GLU A 165 5.31 -21.77 6.39
CA GLU A 165 3.97 -21.44 6.88
C GLU A 165 2.98 -21.21 5.72
N TRP A 166 1.72 -21.59 5.94
CA TRP A 166 0.62 -21.23 5.08
C TRP A 166 0.19 -19.78 5.34
N LEU A 167 0.19 -18.98 4.28
CA LEU A 167 -0.26 -17.58 4.27
C LEU A 167 -1.50 -17.45 3.37
N ALA A 168 -2.66 -17.15 3.93
CA ALA A 168 -3.88 -16.84 3.19
C ALA A 168 -4.00 -15.33 2.97
N VAL A 169 -4.10 -14.89 1.71
CA VAL A 169 -4.22 -13.48 1.33
C VAL A 169 -5.61 -13.23 0.77
N HIS A 170 -6.45 -12.53 1.52
CA HIS A 170 -7.82 -12.19 1.15
C HIS A 170 -7.86 -10.82 0.44
N GLY A 171 -8.21 -10.84 -0.85
CA GLY A 171 -8.15 -9.71 -1.76
C GLY A 171 -6.80 -9.61 -2.47
N THR A 172 -6.79 -9.79 -3.79
CA THR A 172 -5.61 -9.74 -4.66
C THR A 172 -5.52 -8.44 -5.47
N GLY A 173 -5.85 -7.31 -4.82
CA GLY A 173 -5.51 -5.96 -5.28
C GLY A 173 -4.02 -5.65 -5.04
N GLY A 174 -3.63 -4.38 -5.13
CA GLY A 174 -2.23 -3.97 -5.02
C GLY A 174 -1.52 -4.46 -3.75
N ILE A 175 -2.15 -4.36 -2.58
CA ILE A 175 -1.59 -4.87 -1.30
C ILE A 175 -1.53 -6.40 -1.31
N GLY A 176 -2.59 -7.07 -1.78
CA GLY A 176 -2.63 -8.53 -1.80
C GLY A 176 -1.60 -9.13 -2.76
N LEU A 177 -1.43 -8.57 -3.97
CA LEU A 177 -0.39 -9.00 -4.90
C LEU A 177 1.01 -8.80 -4.30
N ALA A 178 1.24 -7.66 -3.63
CA ALA A 178 2.49 -7.44 -2.90
C ALA A 178 2.68 -8.49 -1.80
N ALA A 179 1.64 -8.84 -1.03
CA ALA A 179 1.72 -9.87 0.01
C ALA A 179 1.98 -11.27 -0.58
N VAL A 180 1.48 -11.59 -1.78
CA VAL A 180 1.77 -12.85 -2.49
C VAL A 180 3.27 -12.92 -2.85
N ILE A 181 3.80 -11.89 -3.53
CA ILE A 181 5.20 -11.84 -3.94
C ILE A 181 6.13 -11.90 -2.72
N LEU A 182 5.86 -11.06 -1.71
CA LEU A 182 6.67 -10.98 -0.50
C LEU A 182 6.58 -12.25 0.35
N GLY A 183 5.39 -12.84 0.49
CA GLY A 183 5.16 -14.09 1.22
C GLY A 183 5.95 -15.24 0.60
N ARG A 184 5.91 -15.37 -0.72
CA ARG A 184 6.76 -16.32 -1.45
C ARG A 184 8.25 -16.09 -1.22
N ALA A 185 8.70 -14.83 -1.30
CA ALA A 185 10.11 -14.49 -1.09
C ALA A 185 10.58 -14.80 0.34
N LEU A 186 9.66 -14.75 1.33
CA LEU A 186 9.91 -15.18 2.71
C LEU A 186 9.84 -16.70 2.89
N GLY A 187 9.55 -17.47 1.83
CA GLY A 187 9.43 -18.94 1.88
C GLY A 187 8.09 -19.45 2.39
N ALA A 188 7.06 -18.60 2.47
CA ALA A 188 5.70 -19.03 2.83
C ALA A 188 5.01 -19.71 1.65
N ARG A 189 4.05 -20.60 1.96
CA ARG A 189 3.12 -21.23 1.03
C ARG A 189 1.89 -20.35 0.92
N VAL A 190 1.70 -19.67 -0.20
CA VAL A 190 0.70 -18.60 -0.32
C VAL A 190 -0.59 -19.12 -0.97
N ILE A 191 -1.74 -18.85 -0.34
CA ILE A 191 -3.08 -19.03 -0.93
C ILE A 191 -3.65 -17.65 -1.22
N ALA A 192 -4.04 -17.40 -2.47
CA ALA A 192 -4.70 -16.17 -2.91
C ALA A 192 -6.22 -16.35 -2.89
N VAL A 193 -6.94 -15.36 -2.37
CA VAL A 193 -8.41 -15.36 -2.29
C VAL A 193 -8.96 -14.09 -2.93
N ASP A 194 -9.81 -14.23 -3.93
CA ASP A 194 -10.51 -13.09 -4.58
C ASP A 194 -11.83 -13.59 -5.21
N ILE A 195 -12.63 -12.68 -5.73
CA ILE A 195 -13.85 -12.97 -6.51
C ILE A 195 -13.64 -12.82 -8.02
N VAL A 196 -12.50 -12.29 -8.45
CA VAL A 196 -12.17 -11.99 -9.85
C VAL A 196 -11.18 -13.02 -10.38
N PRO A 197 -11.60 -13.90 -11.34
CA PRO A 197 -10.75 -14.99 -11.83
C PRO A 197 -9.40 -14.53 -12.40
N GLU A 198 -9.39 -13.40 -13.11
CA GLU A 198 -8.18 -12.83 -13.71
C GLU A 198 -7.15 -12.41 -12.64
N LYS A 199 -7.63 -11.90 -11.50
CA LYS A 199 -6.76 -11.55 -10.36
C LYS A 199 -6.20 -12.80 -9.68
N LEU A 200 -7.00 -13.86 -9.57
CA LEU A 200 -6.54 -15.16 -9.06
C LEU A 200 -5.48 -15.76 -9.99
N ALA A 201 -5.69 -15.70 -11.31
CA ALA A 201 -4.71 -16.16 -12.30
C ALA A 201 -3.40 -15.38 -12.20
N LEU A 202 -3.46 -14.05 -12.05
CA LEU A 202 -2.28 -13.22 -11.83
C LEU A 202 -1.58 -13.61 -10.52
N ALA A 203 -2.29 -13.78 -9.42
CA ALA A 203 -1.71 -14.17 -8.14
C ALA A 203 -0.98 -15.54 -8.23
N LEU A 204 -1.53 -16.52 -8.96
CA LEU A 204 -0.87 -17.80 -9.23
C LEU A 204 0.42 -17.60 -10.03
N SER A 205 0.40 -16.76 -11.08
CA SER A 205 1.60 -16.45 -11.87
C SER A 205 2.70 -15.75 -11.06
N LEU A 206 2.32 -14.99 -10.02
CA LEU A 206 3.22 -14.32 -9.08
C LEU A 206 3.72 -15.24 -7.96
N GLY A 207 3.23 -16.47 -7.91
CA GLY A 207 3.73 -17.54 -7.06
C GLY A 207 2.86 -17.90 -5.87
N ALA A 208 1.57 -17.57 -5.89
CA ALA A 208 0.63 -18.24 -5.02
C ALA A 208 0.59 -19.74 -5.36
N GLU A 209 0.58 -20.59 -4.35
CA GLU A 209 0.54 -22.05 -4.50
C GLU A 209 -0.87 -22.54 -4.85
N ALA A 210 -1.89 -21.82 -4.36
CA ALA A 210 -3.29 -22.09 -4.63
C ALA A 210 -4.10 -20.79 -4.73
N ALA A 211 -5.25 -20.87 -5.39
CA ALA A 211 -6.22 -19.80 -5.49
C ALA A 211 -7.60 -20.29 -5.05
N VAL A 212 -8.34 -19.44 -4.33
CA VAL A 212 -9.70 -19.75 -3.83
C VAL A 212 -10.64 -18.65 -4.32
N ASP A 213 -11.69 -19.05 -5.04
CA ASP A 213 -12.77 -18.15 -5.45
C ASP A 213 -13.75 -17.94 -4.28
N ALA A 214 -13.77 -16.74 -3.75
CA ALA A 214 -14.62 -16.42 -2.60
C ALA A 214 -16.13 -16.36 -2.92
N ARG A 215 -16.54 -16.40 -4.20
CA ARG A 215 -17.95 -16.44 -4.60
C ARG A 215 -18.63 -17.75 -4.21
N GLU A 216 -17.88 -18.82 -4.00
CA GLU A 216 -18.40 -20.11 -3.61
C GLU A 216 -18.91 -20.16 -2.16
N GLY A 217 -18.62 -19.14 -1.34
CA GLY A 217 -19.11 -19.02 0.04
C GLY A 217 -18.44 -19.97 1.05
N THR A 218 -17.50 -20.79 0.62
CA THR A 218 -16.83 -21.83 1.42
C THR A 218 -15.37 -21.50 1.71
N THR A 219 -14.96 -20.25 1.53
CA THR A 219 -13.55 -19.80 1.57
C THR A 219 -12.77 -20.35 2.77
N ALA A 220 -13.29 -20.19 3.99
CA ALA A 220 -12.59 -20.63 5.20
C ALA A 220 -12.43 -22.15 5.26
N ALA A 221 -13.47 -22.90 4.87
CA ALA A 221 -13.43 -24.37 4.84
C ALA A 221 -12.43 -24.86 3.78
N THR A 222 -12.50 -24.32 2.56
CA THR A 222 -11.58 -24.64 1.46
C THR A 222 -10.11 -24.41 1.85
N ILE A 223 -9.80 -23.28 2.52
CA ILE A 223 -8.44 -23.02 3.00
C ILE A 223 -8.02 -24.04 4.07
N ARG A 224 -8.92 -24.41 4.99
CA ARG A 224 -8.62 -25.43 6.01
C ARG A 224 -8.33 -26.79 5.39
N ASP A 225 -9.07 -27.17 4.37
CA ASP A 225 -8.86 -28.43 3.66
C ASP A 225 -7.51 -28.41 2.90
N LEU A 226 -7.21 -27.36 2.15
CA LEU A 226 -5.95 -27.19 1.44
C LEU A 226 -4.71 -27.20 2.36
N THR A 227 -4.87 -26.70 3.59
CA THR A 227 -3.75 -26.51 4.53
C THR A 227 -3.64 -27.64 5.57
N GLY A 228 -4.58 -28.57 5.58
CA GLY A 228 -4.64 -29.61 6.59
C GLY A 228 -4.89 -29.07 8.00
N GLY A 229 -5.87 -28.17 8.15
CA GLY A 229 -6.29 -27.66 9.45
C GLY A 229 -6.27 -26.15 9.64
N GLY A 230 -5.93 -25.38 8.61
CA GLY A 230 -6.00 -23.91 8.58
C GLY A 230 -4.66 -23.23 8.28
N ALA A 231 -4.72 -21.98 7.83
CA ALA A 231 -3.54 -21.18 7.57
C ALA A 231 -2.84 -20.77 8.89
N HIS A 232 -1.52 -20.58 8.85
CA HIS A 232 -0.74 -20.06 9.98
C HIS A 232 -0.93 -18.55 10.11
N VAL A 233 -0.99 -17.87 8.95
CA VAL A 233 -1.17 -16.43 8.84
C VAL A 233 -2.26 -16.14 7.83
N SER A 234 -3.07 -15.13 8.10
CA SER A 234 -3.98 -14.55 7.13
C SER A 234 -3.80 -13.03 7.06
N VAL A 235 -3.90 -12.49 5.84
CA VAL A 235 -3.88 -11.06 5.56
C VAL A 235 -5.20 -10.69 4.89
N GLU A 236 -5.89 -9.69 5.43
CA GLU A 236 -7.09 -9.14 4.84
C GLU A 236 -6.77 -7.77 4.22
N ALA A 237 -7.03 -7.62 2.91
CA ALA A 237 -6.62 -6.45 2.12
C ALA A 237 -7.78 -5.67 1.48
N LEU A 238 -9.03 -5.85 1.96
CA LEU A 238 -10.25 -5.24 1.42
C LEU A 238 -10.93 -4.27 2.41
N GLY A 239 -10.91 -4.58 3.72
CA GLY A 239 -11.52 -3.75 4.76
C GLY A 239 -13.03 -3.95 4.94
N ILE A 240 -13.56 -5.15 4.65
CA ILE A 240 -14.99 -5.47 4.78
C ILE A 240 -15.22 -6.66 5.72
N ALA A 241 -16.36 -6.68 6.43
CA ALA A 241 -16.67 -7.68 7.46
C ALA A 241 -16.64 -9.14 6.92
N ALA A 242 -17.16 -9.36 5.72
CA ALA A 242 -17.24 -10.71 5.13
C ALA A 242 -15.83 -11.32 4.93
N THR A 243 -14.90 -10.57 4.35
CA THR A 243 -13.53 -11.04 4.11
C THR A 243 -12.71 -11.09 5.40
N THR A 244 -12.93 -10.15 6.33
CA THR A 244 -12.29 -10.17 7.65
C THR A 244 -12.66 -11.43 8.43
N ASN A 245 -13.95 -11.80 8.47
CA ASN A 245 -14.40 -13.01 9.15
C ASN A 245 -13.87 -14.27 8.45
N ALA A 246 -13.96 -14.37 7.12
CA ALA A 246 -13.38 -15.49 6.38
C ALA A 246 -11.87 -15.63 6.60
N SER A 247 -11.16 -14.51 6.70
CA SER A 247 -9.71 -14.45 6.97
C SER A 247 -9.37 -14.91 8.39
N ILE A 248 -10.19 -14.60 9.38
CA ILE A 248 -10.03 -15.09 10.76
C ILE A 248 -10.39 -16.58 10.85
N GLU A 249 -11.51 -16.97 10.28
CA GLU A 249 -12.04 -18.34 10.37
C GLU A 249 -11.22 -19.37 9.59
N CYS A 250 -10.43 -18.97 8.60
CA CYS A 250 -9.55 -19.86 7.87
C CYS A 250 -8.28 -20.25 8.65
N LEU A 251 -8.02 -19.64 9.80
CA LEU A 251 -6.81 -19.88 10.58
C LEU A 251 -6.88 -21.19 11.37
N ARG A 252 -5.72 -21.80 11.56
CA ARG A 252 -5.50 -22.87 12.54
C ARG A 252 -5.42 -22.29 13.96
N PRO A 253 -5.51 -23.15 15.00
CA PRO A 253 -5.21 -22.71 16.36
C PRO A 253 -3.84 -22.02 16.45
N LEU A 254 -3.76 -20.93 17.24
CA LEU A 254 -2.60 -20.03 17.39
C LEU A 254 -2.24 -19.27 16.10
N GLY A 255 -3.14 -19.24 15.11
CA GLY A 255 -2.96 -18.46 13.88
C GLY A 255 -2.96 -16.94 14.12
N ARG A 256 -2.44 -16.23 13.14
CA ARG A 256 -2.24 -14.75 13.20
C ARG A 256 -2.96 -14.09 12.04
N HIS A 257 -3.95 -13.27 12.35
CA HIS A 257 -4.66 -12.42 11.38
C HIS A 257 -4.05 -11.03 11.34
N VAL A 258 -3.86 -10.47 10.14
CA VAL A 258 -3.46 -9.07 9.95
C VAL A 258 -4.48 -8.33 9.10
N GLN A 259 -5.16 -7.37 9.71
CA GLN A 259 -6.04 -6.44 9.03
C GLN A 259 -5.20 -5.33 8.37
N VAL A 260 -5.21 -5.27 7.05
CA VAL A 260 -4.53 -4.27 6.22
C VAL A 260 -5.53 -3.45 5.42
N GLY A 261 -6.59 -4.09 4.93
CA GLY A 261 -7.68 -3.42 4.25
C GLY A 261 -8.27 -2.32 5.14
N MET A 262 -8.41 -1.11 4.59
CA MET A 262 -8.85 0.06 5.35
C MET A 262 -10.37 0.02 5.58
N PRO A 263 -10.85 -0.16 6.81
CA PRO A 263 -12.28 -0.08 7.11
C PRO A 263 -12.69 1.40 7.19
N VAL A 264 -13.52 1.85 6.25
CA VAL A 264 -13.99 3.25 6.16
C VAL A 264 -15.49 3.29 5.92
N GLY A 265 -16.10 4.46 6.12
CA GLY A 265 -17.53 4.65 5.91
C GLY A 265 -18.36 3.67 6.74
N HIS A 266 -19.24 2.91 6.09
CA HIS A 266 -20.09 1.92 6.75
C HIS A 266 -19.33 0.69 7.29
N THR A 267 -18.12 0.42 6.81
CA THR A 267 -17.28 -0.69 7.30
C THR A 267 -16.39 -0.29 8.49
N ALA A 268 -16.35 0.98 8.88
CA ALA A 268 -15.51 1.46 9.97
C ALA A 268 -15.79 0.75 11.33
N ARG A 269 -16.99 0.21 11.48
CA ARG A 269 -17.39 -0.63 12.62
C ARG A 269 -17.98 -1.92 12.08
N MET A 270 -17.19 -2.97 12.02
CA MET A 270 -17.62 -4.27 11.53
C MET A 270 -17.77 -5.27 12.68
N GLU A 271 -18.70 -6.20 12.54
CA GLU A 271 -18.85 -7.34 13.46
C GLU A 271 -17.80 -8.40 13.11
N ILE A 272 -17.06 -8.84 14.12
CA ILE A 272 -16.03 -9.87 14.01
C ILE A 272 -16.45 -11.09 14.83
N ASN A 273 -16.25 -12.28 14.29
CA ASN A 273 -16.48 -13.54 15.01
C ASN A 273 -15.43 -13.73 16.12
N MET A 274 -15.68 -13.06 17.25
CA MET A 274 -14.79 -13.13 18.42
C MET A 274 -14.76 -14.53 19.06
N ASN A 275 -15.79 -15.37 18.84
CA ASN A 275 -15.75 -16.75 19.29
C ASN A 275 -14.66 -17.55 18.57
N ALA A 276 -14.48 -17.35 17.26
CA ALA A 276 -13.38 -17.97 16.52
C ALA A 276 -12.00 -17.53 17.06
N VAL A 277 -11.84 -16.24 17.37
CA VAL A 277 -10.62 -15.70 17.98
C VAL A 277 -10.33 -16.34 19.33
N TYR A 278 -11.36 -16.42 20.21
CA TYR A 278 -11.23 -17.00 21.54
C TYR A 278 -10.93 -18.49 21.50
N MET A 279 -11.72 -19.26 20.76
CA MET A 279 -11.56 -20.73 20.69
C MET A 279 -10.25 -21.15 20.01
N GLY A 280 -9.83 -20.40 19.00
CA GLY A 280 -8.58 -20.65 18.28
C GLY A 280 -7.33 -20.10 18.99
N ASN A 281 -7.48 -19.32 20.06
CA ASN A 281 -6.37 -18.54 20.66
C ASN A 281 -5.61 -17.74 19.60
N LEU A 282 -6.37 -17.05 18.72
CA LEU A 282 -5.80 -16.33 17.58
C LEU A 282 -5.24 -14.98 17.99
N ALA A 283 -4.20 -14.53 17.29
CA ALA A 283 -3.74 -13.16 17.37
C ALA A 283 -4.35 -12.35 16.23
N VAL A 284 -4.92 -11.17 16.56
CA VAL A 284 -5.49 -10.24 15.58
C VAL A 284 -4.70 -8.93 15.63
N TYR A 285 -4.10 -8.57 14.51
CA TYR A 285 -3.28 -7.38 14.36
C TYR A 285 -3.89 -6.43 13.34
N GLY A 286 -3.73 -5.12 13.57
CA GLY A 286 -3.91 -4.10 12.55
C GLY A 286 -2.56 -3.58 12.07
N THR A 287 -2.46 -3.16 10.81
CA THR A 287 -1.29 -2.48 10.28
C THR A 287 -1.65 -1.47 9.20
N ARG A 288 -0.87 -0.40 9.16
CA ARG A 288 -0.93 0.65 8.14
C ARG A 288 0.48 1.22 7.96
N GLY A 289 1.01 1.16 6.74
CA GLY A 289 2.36 1.63 6.47
C GLY A 289 3.45 0.80 7.17
N MET A 290 4.65 1.33 7.13
CA MET A 290 5.87 0.74 7.68
C MET A 290 6.75 1.84 8.30
N PRO A 291 7.45 1.59 9.41
CA PRO A 291 8.48 2.52 9.89
C PRO A 291 9.58 2.71 8.83
N SER A 292 9.93 3.96 8.52
CA SER A 292 10.87 4.27 7.42
C SER A 292 12.26 3.62 7.58
N TRP A 293 12.74 3.42 8.82
CA TRP A 293 14.01 2.75 9.08
C TRP A 293 14.09 1.30 8.57
N ARG A 294 12.96 0.70 8.18
CA ARG A 294 12.92 -0.66 7.61
C ARG A 294 13.12 -0.70 6.09
N TYR A 295 13.15 0.44 5.40
CA TYR A 295 13.43 0.48 3.96
C TYR A 295 14.72 -0.24 3.57
N PRO A 296 15.86 -0.05 4.26
CA PRO A 296 17.10 -0.71 3.84
C PRO A 296 16.98 -2.23 3.72
N SER A 297 16.25 -2.89 4.61
CA SER A 297 16.09 -4.35 4.56
C SER A 297 15.25 -4.81 3.35
N LEU A 298 14.21 -4.05 2.99
CA LEU A 298 13.38 -4.34 1.82
C LEU A 298 14.14 -4.03 0.52
N LEU A 299 14.78 -2.87 0.43
CA LEU A 299 15.52 -2.44 -0.75
C LEU A 299 16.70 -3.37 -1.05
N SER A 300 17.42 -3.84 -0.02
CA SER A 300 18.50 -4.82 -0.21
C SER A 300 18.04 -6.14 -0.83
N LEU A 301 16.83 -6.61 -0.47
CA LEU A 301 16.26 -7.83 -1.05
C LEU A 301 15.84 -7.62 -2.52
N ILE A 302 15.31 -6.43 -2.82
CA ILE A 302 14.96 -6.06 -4.21
C ILE A 302 16.23 -5.92 -5.04
N GLU A 303 17.24 -5.21 -4.54
CA GLU A 303 18.52 -5.03 -5.24
C GLU A 303 19.26 -6.35 -5.48
N ALA A 304 19.17 -7.29 -4.53
CA ALA A 304 19.71 -8.63 -4.67
C ALA A 304 18.89 -9.55 -5.59
N GLY A 305 17.81 -9.05 -6.21
CA GLY A 305 16.91 -9.83 -7.09
C GLY A 305 16.11 -10.92 -6.36
N ARG A 306 16.01 -10.84 -5.02
CA ARG A 306 15.22 -11.78 -4.22
C ARG A 306 13.73 -11.45 -4.22
N ILE A 307 13.41 -10.19 -4.48
CA ILE A 307 12.05 -9.68 -4.60
C ILE A 307 11.98 -8.89 -5.91
N ASP A 308 11.06 -9.26 -6.78
CA ASP A 308 10.73 -8.51 -7.98
C ASP A 308 9.27 -8.07 -7.92
N MET A 309 9.05 -6.75 -7.86
CA MET A 309 7.72 -6.16 -7.81
C MET A 309 7.22 -5.71 -9.19
N SER A 310 8.04 -5.79 -10.23
CA SER A 310 7.69 -5.34 -11.58
C SER A 310 6.46 -6.04 -12.16
N PRO A 311 6.22 -7.36 -11.92
CA PRO A 311 5.07 -8.04 -12.53
C PRO A 311 3.70 -7.59 -11.98
N MET A 312 3.66 -6.84 -10.89
CA MET A 312 2.40 -6.28 -10.42
C MET A 312 1.99 -4.98 -11.13
N ILE A 313 2.91 -4.35 -11.87
CA ILE A 313 2.62 -3.14 -12.64
C ILE A 313 1.92 -3.55 -13.94
N ALA A 314 0.67 -3.12 -14.09
CA ALA A 314 -0.14 -3.49 -15.27
C ALA A 314 -0.05 -2.47 -16.39
N ARG A 315 0.09 -1.19 -16.06
CA ARG A 315 0.10 -0.09 -17.03
C ARG A 315 0.73 1.18 -16.48
N GLU A 316 1.31 1.93 -17.38
CA GLU A 316 1.75 3.30 -17.16
C GLU A 316 0.72 4.23 -17.80
N ILE A 317 0.41 5.33 -17.13
CA ILE A 317 -0.62 6.28 -17.54
C ILE A 317 -0.13 7.73 -17.46
N ALA A 318 -0.82 8.62 -18.16
CA ALA A 318 -0.63 10.06 -18.03
C ALA A 318 -1.39 10.63 -16.81
N LEU A 319 -0.98 11.80 -16.34
CA LEU A 319 -1.63 12.52 -15.24
C LEU A 319 -3.11 12.79 -15.54
N SER A 320 -3.45 13.14 -16.79
CA SER A 320 -4.84 13.36 -17.23
C SER A 320 -5.75 12.14 -17.14
N GLN A 321 -5.18 10.93 -17.07
CA GLN A 321 -5.94 9.69 -16.95
C GLN A 321 -6.23 9.29 -15.50
N THR A 322 -5.73 10.03 -14.51
CA THR A 322 -5.86 9.69 -13.08
C THR A 322 -7.32 9.61 -12.64
N GLY A 323 -8.17 10.54 -13.09
CA GLY A 323 -9.61 10.55 -12.76
C GLY A 323 -10.33 9.30 -13.25
N SER A 324 -10.10 8.91 -14.50
CA SER A 324 -10.69 7.68 -15.09
C SER A 324 -10.18 6.42 -14.40
N GLU A 325 -8.91 6.41 -13.97
CA GLU A 325 -8.33 5.30 -13.22
C GLU A 325 -8.95 5.16 -11.82
N LEU A 326 -9.20 6.28 -11.14
CA LEU A 326 -9.94 6.28 -9.86
C LEU A 326 -11.39 5.80 -10.07
N ALA A 327 -12.09 6.28 -11.08
CA ALA A 327 -13.45 5.86 -11.38
C ALA A 327 -13.56 4.34 -11.66
N ALA A 328 -12.51 3.72 -12.23
CA ALA A 328 -12.47 2.29 -12.46
C ALA A 328 -12.54 1.44 -11.17
N PHE A 329 -12.20 2.01 -10.00
CA PHE A 329 -12.37 1.33 -8.72
C PHE A 329 -13.84 1.17 -8.27
N ASN A 330 -14.80 1.82 -8.91
CA ASN A 330 -16.22 1.63 -8.64
C ASN A 330 -16.75 0.27 -9.13
N GLY A 331 -15.99 -0.42 -9.98
CA GLY A 331 -16.32 -1.72 -10.54
C GLY A 331 -15.23 -2.77 -10.34
N PRO A 332 -15.31 -3.88 -11.05
CA PRO A 332 -14.22 -4.85 -11.11
C PRO A 332 -12.98 -4.18 -11.70
N THR A 333 -12.00 -3.89 -10.85
CA THR A 333 -10.74 -3.30 -11.31
C THR A 333 -9.94 -4.31 -12.12
N PRO A 334 -9.26 -3.87 -13.21
CA PRO A 334 -8.31 -4.71 -13.92
C PRO A 334 -7.24 -5.27 -12.96
N PRO A 335 -6.68 -6.47 -13.23
CA PRO A 335 -5.58 -6.98 -12.44
C PRO A 335 -4.34 -6.08 -12.56
N GLY A 336 -3.55 -6.03 -11.48
CA GLY A 336 -2.33 -5.23 -11.40
C GLY A 336 -2.57 -3.77 -11.01
N VAL A 337 -1.54 -2.96 -11.17
CA VAL A 337 -1.44 -1.58 -10.67
C VAL A 337 -1.22 -0.62 -11.83
N ALA A 338 -1.89 0.53 -11.79
CA ALA A 338 -1.60 1.67 -12.67
C ALA A 338 -0.63 2.63 -11.98
N VAL A 339 0.32 3.16 -12.77
CA VAL A 339 1.33 4.11 -12.33
C VAL A 339 1.39 5.29 -13.29
N ILE A 340 1.30 6.50 -12.76
CA ILE A 340 1.48 7.74 -13.51
C ILE A 340 2.98 7.92 -13.74
N THR A 341 3.40 8.05 -15.00
CA THR A 341 4.79 8.31 -15.41
C THR A 341 4.92 9.50 -16.35
N ASP A 342 3.80 9.97 -16.91
CA ASP A 342 3.72 11.16 -17.74
C ASP A 342 2.93 12.25 -17.02
N PHE A 343 3.62 13.28 -16.54
CA PHE A 343 3.04 14.42 -15.82
C PHE A 343 2.79 15.63 -16.72
N LEU A 344 3.17 15.56 -18.00
CA LEU A 344 3.04 16.64 -18.96
C LEU A 344 1.78 16.52 -19.84
N ASN A 345 1.13 15.34 -19.84
CA ASN A 345 -0.08 15.08 -20.63
C ASN A 345 -1.28 14.66 -19.79
#